data_4b83eb6b62dd387d8fca8bfead9a56ae
#
_entry.id   4b83eb6b62dd387d8fca8bfead9a56ae
#
_cell.length_a   1.000
_cell.length_b   1.000
_cell.length_c   1.000
_cell.angle_alpha   90.00
_cell.angle_beta   90.00
_cell.angle_gamma   90.00
#
_symmetry.space_group_name_H-M   'P 1'
#
loop_
_entity.id
_entity.type
_entity.pdbx_description
1 polymer ?
#
loop_
_entity_poly.entity_id
_entity_poly.type
_entity_poly.pdbx_seq_one_letter_code
_entity_poly.pdbx_strand_id
1 'polypeptide(L)'
;MSNQAVSDITGKNKDILFHSVNINYDEFKSGRLAWDYEKFMDIVGLSMDEIRKIAAEVYVGSTPLIELNNINRLVRSISPKGKGARIFLKDEADNPTGSFKDRRALLPVYEAKKSGYPGVIASTSGNYGAAVASQAARRGLKAIICQEVYDDAGNGQPESLEKGRACESYGAEVQQYTVGPEVFTYVILKLLDDLGYFSASLY
;
A
#
# COMPACT_ATOMS: atom_id res chain seq x y z
N MET A 1 -0.11 -22.91 17.80
CA MET A 1 0.96 -23.11 16.78
C MET A 1 2.27 -23.35 17.50
N SER A 2 3.14 -24.22 17.00
CA SER A 2 4.46 -24.37 17.60
C SER A 2 5.37 -23.21 17.21
N ASN A 3 6.25 -22.77 18.12
CA ASN A 3 7.24 -21.72 17.81
C ASN A 3 8.10 -22.08 16.57
N GLN A 4 8.28 -23.36 16.29
CA GLN A 4 9.00 -23.86 15.12
C GLN A 4 8.27 -23.50 13.82
N ALA A 5 6.95 -23.69 13.74
CA ALA A 5 6.18 -23.38 12.53
C ALA A 5 6.19 -21.87 12.20
N VAL A 6 6.15 -21.00 13.23
CA VAL A 6 6.30 -19.55 13.05
C VAL A 6 7.71 -19.21 12.55
N SER A 7 8.74 -19.80 13.14
CA SER A 7 10.13 -19.59 12.71
C SER A 7 10.38 -20.03 11.27
N ASP A 8 9.80 -21.17 10.87
CA ASP A 8 9.99 -21.72 9.52
C ASP A 8 9.37 -20.84 8.44
N ILE A 9 8.16 -20.32 8.67
CA ILE A 9 7.51 -19.46 7.67
C ILE A 9 8.11 -18.04 7.64
N THR A 10 8.50 -17.48 8.78
CA THR A 10 9.18 -16.18 8.81
C THR A 10 10.55 -16.24 8.18
N GLY A 11 11.25 -17.38 8.27
CA GLY A 11 12.51 -17.64 7.54
C GLY A 11 12.34 -17.59 6.02
N LYS A 12 11.17 -17.98 5.49
CA LYS A 12 10.86 -17.93 4.07
C LYS A 12 10.49 -16.54 3.55
N ASN A 13 10.34 -15.52 4.39
CA ASN A 13 9.87 -14.21 3.98
C ASN A 13 10.69 -13.61 2.83
N LYS A 14 12.03 -13.69 2.91
CA LYS A 14 12.92 -13.19 1.86
C LYS A 14 12.75 -13.95 0.56
N ASP A 15 12.56 -15.27 0.64
CA ASP A 15 12.35 -16.12 -0.54
C ASP A 15 11.00 -15.80 -1.20
N ILE A 16 9.93 -15.63 -0.42
CA ILE A 16 8.61 -15.24 -0.92
C ILE A 16 8.68 -13.89 -1.64
N LEU A 17 9.32 -12.89 -1.03
CA LEU A 17 9.50 -11.57 -1.64
C LEU A 17 10.37 -11.64 -2.90
N PHE A 18 11.46 -12.39 -2.86
CA PHE A 18 12.32 -12.58 -4.03
C PHE A 18 11.56 -13.23 -5.19
N HIS A 19 10.82 -14.31 -4.93
CA HIS A 19 10.04 -15.00 -5.97
C HIS A 19 8.89 -14.15 -6.51
N SER A 20 8.33 -13.24 -5.72
CA SER A 20 7.24 -12.36 -6.16
C SER A 20 7.66 -11.42 -7.29
N VAL A 21 8.85 -10.83 -7.21
CA VAL A 21 9.30 -9.77 -8.14
C VAL A 21 10.67 -10.05 -8.74
N ASN A 22 11.30 -11.17 -8.39
CA ASN A 22 12.66 -11.56 -8.79
C ASN A 22 13.72 -10.49 -8.44
N ILE A 23 13.54 -9.82 -7.29
CA ILE A 23 14.42 -8.76 -6.81
C ILE A 23 14.90 -9.11 -5.39
N ASN A 24 16.20 -9.11 -5.21
CA ASN A 24 16.80 -9.22 -3.88
C ASN A 24 16.85 -7.84 -3.22
N TYR A 25 15.94 -7.56 -2.31
CA TYR A 25 15.84 -6.26 -1.63
C TYR A 25 17.08 -5.89 -0.82
N ASP A 26 17.86 -6.86 -0.34
CA ASP A 26 19.07 -6.59 0.43
C ASP A 26 20.16 -5.87 -0.39
N GLU A 27 20.13 -5.99 -1.73
CA GLU A 27 21.09 -5.34 -2.63
C GLU A 27 20.92 -3.81 -2.76
N PHE A 28 19.76 -3.30 -2.33
CA PHE A 28 19.44 -1.87 -2.39
C PHE A 28 19.61 -1.15 -1.05
N LYS A 29 20.04 -1.86 -0.02
CA LYS A 29 20.33 -1.24 1.27
C LYS A 29 21.59 -0.37 1.18
N SER A 30 21.43 0.92 1.43
CA SER A 30 22.52 1.89 1.51
C SER A 30 22.70 2.30 2.98
N GLY A 31 23.63 1.63 3.67
CA GLY A 31 23.82 1.79 5.09
C GLY A 31 22.72 1.14 5.93
N ARG A 32 22.54 1.61 7.17
CA ARG A 32 21.66 0.97 8.18
C ARG A 32 20.17 1.24 7.97
N LEU A 33 19.82 2.42 7.44
CA LEU A 33 18.43 2.90 7.33
C LEU A 33 18.11 3.49 5.95
N ALA A 34 19.07 3.53 5.03
CA ALA A 34 18.88 4.12 3.73
C ALA A 34 18.62 3.04 2.67
N TRP A 35 17.95 3.46 1.61
CA TRP A 35 17.57 2.64 0.47
C TRP A 35 17.98 3.35 -0.83
N ASP A 36 18.64 2.65 -1.73
CA ASP A 36 19.05 3.17 -3.03
C ASP A 36 17.89 3.05 -4.03
N TYR A 37 17.02 4.05 -4.04
CA TYR A 37 15.87 4.12 -4.92
C TYR A 37 16.25 4.26 -6.39
N GLU A 38 17.34 4.94 -6.73
CA GLU A 38 17.75 5.13 -8.12
C GLU A 38 18.13 3.78 -8.72
N LYS A 39 19.00 3.04 -8.05
CA LYS A 39 19.39 1.70 -8.45
C LYS A 39 18.17 0.75 -8.51
N PHE A 40 17.22 0.87 -7.58
CA PHE A 40 16.01 0.06 -7.57
C PHE A 40 15.13 0.36 -8.79
N MET A 41 14.91 1.62 -9.13
CA MET A 41 14.10 2.02 -10.28
C MET A 41 14.72 1.59 -11.61
N ASP A 42 16.04 1.61 -11.73
CA ASP A 42 16.76 1.11 -12.90
C ASP A 42 16.50 -0.38 -13.15
N ILE A 43 16.44 -1.18 -12.07
CA ILE A 43 16.17 -2.63 -12.18
C ILE A 43 14.70 -2.91 -12.43
N VAL A 44 13.80 -2.18 -11.80
CA VAL A 44 12.34 -2.29 -12.04
C VAL A 44 12.01 -1.90 -13.48
N GLY A 45 12.84 -1.06 -14.10
CA GLY A 45 12.73 -0.71 -15.52
C GLY A 45 11.47 0.08 -15.86
N LEU A 46 10.94 0.86 -14.92
CA LEU A 46 9.78 1.73 -15.12
C LEU A 46 10.22 3.19 -15.17
N SER A 47 10.12 3.82 -16.31
CA SER A 47 10.28 5.26 -16.45
C SER A 47 9.11 6.02 -15.80
N MET A 48 9.32 7.29 -15.48
CA MET A 48 8.26 8.15 -14.95
C MET A 48 7.07 8.30 -15.91
N ASP A 49 7.30 8.21 -17.23
CA ASP A 49 6.23 8.29 -18.21
C ASP A 49 5.40 6.99 -18.27
N GLU A 50 6.02 5.84 -18.08
CA GLU A 50 5.32 4.57 -17.92
C GLU A 50 4.50 4.55 -16.64
N ILE A 51 5.05 5.03 -15.53
CA ILE A 51 4.31 5.15 -14.26
C ILE A 51 3.08 6.05 -14.43
N ARG A 52 3.21 7.18 -15.16
CA ARG A 52 2.07 8.06 -15.46
C ARG A 52 1.00 7.38 -16.31
N LYS A 53 1.40 6.58 -17.30
CA LYS A 53 0.46 5.79 -18.12
C LYS A 53 -0.27 4.75 -17.27
N ILE A 54 0.46 3.98 -16.46
CA ILE A 54 -0.10 2.98 -15.54
C ILE A 54 -1.08 3.64 -14.56
N ALA A 55 -0.74 4.83 -14.04
CA ALA A 55 -1.60 5.59 -13.14
C ALA A 55 -2.88 6.06 -13.84
N ALA A 56 -2.78 6.54 -15.06
CA ALA A 56 -3.93 6.99 -15.86
C ALA A 56 -4.93 5.86 -16.16
N GLU A 57 -4.49 4.62 -16.36
CA GLU A 57 -5.35 3.45 -16.58
C GLU A 57 -6.33 3.21 -15.43
N VAL A 58 -5.95 3.58 -14.22
CA VAL A 58 -6.75 3.37 -13.00
C VAL A 58 -7.19 4.68 -12.36
N TYR A 59 -7.03 5.81 -13.06
CA TYR A 59 -7.40 7.16 -12.62
C TYR A 59 -6.69 7.62 -11.34
N VAL A 60 -5.49 7.12 -11.07
CA VAL A 60 -4.67 7.50 -9.91
C VAL A 60 -3.82 8.72 -10.26
N GLY A 61 -3.76 9.67 -9.35
CA GLY A 61 -3.01 10.90 -9.55
C GLY A 61 -3.85 12.00 -10.21
N SER A 62 -3.18 12.97 -10.81
CA SER A 62 -3.82 14.19 -11.37
C SER A 62 -4.70 14.95 -10.36
N THR A 63 -4.44 14.73 -9.07
CA THR A 63 -5.17 15.35 -7.98
C THR A 63 -4.91 16.86 -7.91
N PRO A 64 -5.88 17.69 -7.48
CA PRO A 64 -5.75 19.13 -7.46
C PRO A 64 -4.59 19.64 -6.60
N LEU A 65 -3.96 20.73 -7.05
CA LEU A 65 -3.02 21.51 -6.24
C LEU A 65 -3.64 22.90 -6.05
N ILE A 66 -4.12 23.20 -4.84
CA ILE A 66 -4.91 24.37 -4.51
C ILE A 66 -4.07 25.34 -3.71
N GLU A 67 -3.91 26.59 -4.19
CA GLU A 67 -3.26 27.63 -3.39
C GLU A 67 -4.21 28.13 -2.30
N LEU A 68 -3.77 28.07 -1.04
CA LEU A 68 -4.56 28.48 0.12
C LEU A 68 -4.48 29.99 0.36
N ASN A 69 -5.14 30.79 -0.49
CA ASN A 69 -5.02 32.26 -0.51
C ASN A 69 -5.31 32.92 0.83
N ASN A 70 -6.31 32.44 1.58
CA ASN A 70 -6.67 33.01 2.89
C ASN A 70 -5.59 32.74 3.93
N ILE A 71 -5.06 31.50 3.95
CA ILE A 71 -3.96 31.10 4.82
C ILE A 71 -2.70 31.89 4.46
N ASN A 72 -2.40 32.03 3.17
CA ASN A 72 -1.25 32.80 2.69
C ASN A 72 -1.32 34.25 3.13
N ARG A 73 -2.50 34.90 3.09
CA ARG A 73 -2.68 36.25 3.60
C ARG A 73 -2.46 36.36 5.10
N LEU A 74 -3.01 35.42 5.88
CA LEU A 74 -2.77 35.34 7.32
C LEU A 74 -1.30 35.20 7.66
N VAL A 75 -0.62 34.22 7.05
CA VAL A 75 0.82 33.98 7.28
C VAL A 75 1.65 35.22 6.97
N ARG A 76 1.33 35.92 5.87
CA ARG A 76 2.06 37.16 5.52
C ARG A 76 1.79 38.30 6.50
N SER A 77 0.58 38.40 7.07
CA SER A 77 0.23 39.45 8.03
C SER A 77 0.96 39.35 9.36
N ILE A 78 1.34 38.10 9.78
CA ILE A 78 2.05 37.84 11.03
C ILE A 78 3.57 37.62 10.82
N SER A 79 4.03 37.60 9.60
CA SER A 79 5.46 37.43 9.27
C SER A 79 6.17 38.77 9.15
N PRO A 80 7.49 38.86 9.40
CA PRO A 80 8.27 40.05 9.09
C PRO A 80 8.13 40.48 7.64
N LYS A 81 8.26 41.81 7.39
CA LYS A 81 8.11 42.38 6.04
C LYS A 81 8.97 41.63 4.99
N GLY A 82 8.34 41.21 3.91
CA GLY A 82 8.97 40.46 2.82
C GLY A 82 9.20 38.97 3.11
N LYS A 83 8.70 38.47 4.26
CA LYS A 83 8.68 37.07 4.62
C LYS A 83 7.26 36.50 4.52
N GLY A 84 7.11 35.21 4.75
CA GLY A 84 5.86 34.47 4.70
C GLY A 84 5.87 33.43 3.58
N ALA A 85 5.33 32.25 3.89
CA ALA A 85 5.23 31.14 2.96
C ALA A 85 4.07 31.28 1.98
N ARG A 86 4.19 30.69 0.80
CA ARG A 86 3.05 30.26 -0.01
C ARG A 86 2.71 28.83 0.35
N ILE A 87 1.47 28.59 0.72
CA ILE A 87 0.98 27.29 1.19
C ILE A 87 -0.01 26.77 0.16
N PHE A 88 0.21 25.52 -0.23
CA PHE A 88 -0.61 24.79 -1.17
C PHE A 88 -1.16 23.53 -0.51
N LEU A 89 -2.39 23.19 -0.83
CA LEU A 89 -3.01 21.90 -0.52
C LEU A 89 -2.92 20.99 -1.74
N LYS A 90 -2.27 19.84 -1.59
CA LYS A 90 -2.37 18.75 -2.55
C LYS A 90 -3.52 17.85 -2.12
N ASP A 91 -4.63 17.89 -2.83
CA ASP A 91 -5.85 17.19 -2.43
C ASP A 91 -5.84 15.72 -2.89
N GLU A 92 -5.27 14.87 -2.08
CA GLU A 92 -5.19 13.42 -2.37
C GLU A 92 -6.51 12.67 -2.12
N ALA A 93 -7.54 13.34 -1.57
CA ALA A 93 -8.87 12.76 -1.45
C ALA A 93 -9.58 12.60 -2.82
N ASP A 94 -9.06 13.26 -3.84
CA ASP A 94 -9.58 13.15 -5.22
C ASP A 94 -9.09 11.89 -5.98
N ASN A 95 -8.32 11.03 -5.32
CA ASN A 95 -8.00 9.71 -5.86
C ASN A 95 -9.23 8.76 -5.78
N PRO A 96 -9.28 7.68 -6.58
CA PRO A 96 -10.45 6.80 -6.71
C PRO A 96 -11.01 6.23 -5.41
N THR A 97 -10.18 5.97 -4.41
CA THR A 97 -10.63 5.48 -3.10
C THR A 97 -10.60 6.53 -2.00
N GLY A 98 -10.45 7.80 -2.37
CA GLY A 98 -10.46 8.93 -1.44
C GLY A 98 -9.17 9.09 -0.65
N SER A 99 -8.04 8.54 -1.08
CA SER A 99 -6.79 8.69 -0.35
C SER A 99 -5.53 8.55 -1.23
N PHE A 100 -4.40 9.08 -0.73
CA PHE A 100 -3.09 8.91 -1.37
C PHE A 100 -2.61 7.44 -1.42
N LYS A 101 -3.29 6.53 -0.73
CA LYS A 101 -2.96 5.09 -0.76
C LYS A 101 -3.15 4.48 -2.15
N ASP A 102 -3.98 5.07 -2.99
CA ASP A 102 -4.09 4.69 -4.39
C ASP A 102 -2.74 4.75 -5.13
N ARG A 103 -1.92 5.75 -4.83
CA ARG A 103 -0.57 5.85 -5.39
C ARG A 103 0.34 4.72 -4.92
N ARG A 104 0.23 4.31 -3.65
CA ARG A 104 1.02 3.21 -3.10
C ARG A 104 0.61 1.86 -3.68
N ALA A 105 -0.69 1.64 -3.89
CA ALA A 105 -1.22 0.39 -4.43
C ALA A 105 -0.94 0.20 -5.93
N LEU A 106 -0.62 1.28 -6.63
CA LEU A 106 -0.50 1.33 -8.08
C LEU A 106 0.47 0.28 -8.65
N LEU A 107 1.72 0.33 -8.23
CA LEU A 107 2.77 -0.50 -8.79
C LEU A 107 2.69 -1.96 -8.34
N PRO A 108 2.44 -2.29 -7.05
CA PRO A 108 2.29 -3.69 -6.64
C PRO A 108 1.17 -4.42 -7.37
N VAL A 109 0.00 -3.78 -7.55
CA VAL A 109 -1.12 -4.41 -8.26
C VAL A 109 -0.87 -4.51 -9.77
N TYR A 110 -0.21 -3.51 -10.36
CA TYR A 110 0.22 -3.57 -11.75
C TYR A 110 1.21 -4.72 -11.97
N GLU A 111 2.23 -4.84 -11.12
CA GLU A 111 3.25 -5.89 -11.24
C GLU A 111 2.66 -7.28 -11.06
N ALA A 112 1.75 -7.46 -10.11
CA ALA A 112 1.01 -8.72 -9.95
C ALA A 112 0.30 -9.13 -11.23
N LYS A 113 -0.38 -8.18 -11.90
CA LYS A 113 -1.06 -8.44 -13.18
C LYS A 113 -0.09 -8.77 -14.30
N LYS A 114 0.97 -7.98 -14.44
CA LYS A 114 2.01 -8.13 -15.46
C LYS A 114 2.73 -9.47 -15.34
N SER A 115 3.01 -9.90 -14.12
CA SER A 115 3.69 -11.17 -13.81
C SER A 115 2.75 -12.39 -13.82
N GLY A 116 1.46 -12.22 -14.12
CA GLY A 116 0.51 -13.32 -14.29
C GLY A 116 0.00 -13.94 -12.99
N TYR A 117 0.11 -13.24 -11.85
CA TYR A 117 -0.43 -13.73 -10.59
C TYR A 117 -1.97 -13.78 -10.63
N PRO A 118 -2.60 -14.78 -9.98
CA PRO A 118 -4.05 -14.91 -9.95
C PRO A 118 -4.74 -13.89 -9.02
N GLY A 119 -3.99 -13.30 -8.09
CA GLY A 119 -4.49 -12.34 -7.12
C GLY A 119 -3.41 -11.69 -6.28
N VAL A 120 -3.84 -10.82 -5.38
CA VAL A 120 -2.98 -10.07 -4.46
C VAL A 120 -3.45 -10.25 -3.02
N ILE A 121 -2.52 -10.21 -2.08
CA ILE A 121 -2.82 -10.17 -0.64
C ILE A 121 -2.25 -8.88 -0.07
N ALA A 122 -3.05 -8.14 0.69
CA ALA A 122 -2.61 -6.95 1.39
C ALA A 122 -3.00 -7.00 2.87
N SER A 123 -2.08 -6.61 3.74
CA SER A 123 -2.37 -6.33 5.14
C SER A 123 -2.61 -4.84 5.35
N THR A 124 -3.63 -4.51 6.13
CA THR A 124 -4.02 -3.11 6.32
C THR A 124 -5.01 -2.98 7.46
N SER A 125 -5.00 -1.83 8.11
CA SER A 125 -6.08 -1.39 9.01
C SER A 125 -7.04 -0.37 8.36
N GLY A 126 -6.84 0.00 7.08
CA GLY A 126 -7.64 1.09 6.53
C GLY A 126 -7.51 1.31 5.01
N ASN A 127 -7.24 2.54 4.63
CA ASN A 127 -7.28 3.04 3.24
C ASN A 127 -6.42 2.25 2.23
N TYR A 128 -5.33 1.63 2.68
CA TYR A 128 -4.47 0.88 1.76
C TYR A 128 -5.19 -0.36 1.20
N GLY A 129 -5.94 -1.07 2.04
CA GLY A 129 -6.75 -2.21 1.58
C GLY A 129 -7.79 -1.81 0.54
N ALA A 130 -8.50 -0.71 0.76
CA ALA A 130 -9.46 -0.20 -0.21
C ALA A 130 -8.80 0.14 -1.55
N ALA A 131 -7.60 0.76 -1.52
CA ALA A 131 -6.85 1.07 -2.72
C ALA A 131 -6.41 -0.20 -3.48
N VAL A 132 -5.88 -1.20 -2.77
CA VAL A 132 -5.49 -2.49 -3.38
C VAL A 132 -6.70 -3.21 -3.96
N ALA A 133 -7.81 -3.31 -3.21
CA ALA A 133 -9.04 -3.96 -3.66
C ALA A 133 -9.61 -3.31 -4.91
N SER A 134 -9.71 -1.96 -4.93
CA SER A 134 -10.19 -1.19 -6.08
C SER A 134 -9.34 -1.44 -7.32
N GLN A 135 -8.03 -1.38 -7.20
CA GLN A 135 -7.13 -1.56 -8.34
C GLN A 135 -7.04 -3.02 -8.81
N ALA A 136 -7.12 -3.98 -7.89
CA ALA A 136 -7.21 -5.40 -8.23
C ALA A 136 -8.48 -5.69 -9.04
N ALA A 137 -9.63 -5.17 -8.61
CA ALA A 137 -10.89 -5.29 -9.33
C ALA A 137 -10.79 -4.73 -10.75
N ARG A 138 -10.22 -3.53 -10.93
CA ARG A 138 -10.02 -2.89 -12.25
C ARG A 138 -9.12 -3.71 -13.18
N ARG A 139 -8.18 -4.46 -12.62
CA ARG A 139 -7.23 -5.29 -13.38
C ARG A 139 -7.68 -6.76 -13.52
N GLY A 140 -8.85 -7.11 -12.98
CA GLY A 140 -9.39 -8.48 -13.01
C GLY A 140 -8.58 -9.47 -12.17
N LEU A 141 -7.99 -9.00 -11.07
CA LEU A 141 -7.30 -9.82 -10.09
C LEU A 141 -8.21 -10.08 -8.89
N LYS A 142 -8.06 -11.25 -8.27
CA LYS A 142 -8.60 -11.50 -6.94
C LYS A 142 -7.83 -10.70 -5.90
N ALA A 143 -8.49 -10.30 -4.81
CA ALA A 143 -7.82 -9.63 -3.70
C ALA A 143 -8.26 -10.24 -2.37
N ILE A 144 -7.31 -10.50 -1.49
CA ILE A 144 -7.54 -10.84 -0.09
C ILE A 144 -6.98 -9.70 0.75
N ILE A 145 -7.83 -9.10 1.57
CA ILE A 145 -7.47 -7.99 2.44
C ILE A 145 -7.51 -8.47 3.88
N CYS A 146 -6.33 -8.59 4.48
CA CYS A 146 -6.18 -9.00 5.87
C CYS A 146 -6.20 -7.75 6.76
N GLN A 147 -7.15 -7.69 7.70
CA GLN A 147 -7.32 -6.54 8.59
C GLN A 147 -7.16 -6.95 10.04
N GLU A 148 -6.41 -6.17 10.79
CA GLU A 148 -6.45 -6.15 12.23
C GLU A 148 -7.49 -5.11 12.66
N VAL A 149 -8.61 -5.56 13.25
CA VAL A 149 -9.80 -4.73 13.45
C VAL A 149 -10.01 -4.37 14.91
N TYR A 150 -9.47 -5.18 15.81
CA TYR A 150 -9.70 -5.02 17.24
C TYR A 150 -8.40 -4.64 17.96
N ASP A 151 -8.53 -3.75 18.94
CA ASP A 151 -7.43 -3.45 19.85
C ASP A 151 -7.18 -4.59 20.87
N ASP A 152 -6.15 -4.46 21.69
CA ASP A 152 -5.79 -5.46 22.72
C ASP A 152 -6.90 -5.68 23.76
N ALA A 153 -7.83 -4.74 23.89
CA ALA A 153 -9.00 -4.84 24.76
C ALA A 153 -10.22 -5.46 24.07
N GLY A 154 -10.09 -5.83 22.80
CA GLY A 154 -11.18 -6.40 21.98
C GLY A 154 -12.19 -5.37 21.48
N ASN A 155 -11.87 -4.07 21.53
CA ASN A 155 -12.75 -3.05 20.99
C ASN A 155 -12.53 -2.93 19.49
N GLY A 156 -13.60 -3.02 18.71
CA GLY A 156 -13.57 -2.81 17.27
C GLY A 156 -13.26 -1.36 16.91
N GLN A 157 -12.48 -1.17 15.86
CA GLN A 157 -12.19 0.15 15.29
C GLN A 157 -13.20 0.46 14.17
N PRO A 158 -14.16 1.38 14.39
CA PRO A 158 -15.23 1.64 13.43
C PRO A 158 -14.72 2.01 12.04
N GLU A 159 -13.59 2.73 11.98
CA GLU A 159 -12.96 3.14 10.72
C GLU A 159 -12.41 1.94 9.94
N SER A 160 -11.81 0.97 10.60
CA SER A 160 -11.33 -0.27 9.97
C SER A 160 -12.49 -1.10 9.42
N LEU A 161 -13.60 -1.17 10.14
CA LEU A 161 -14.82 -1.88 9.69
C LEU A 161 -15.42 -1.21 8.45
N GLU A 162 -15.48 0.12 8.41
CA GLU A 162 -15.94 0.87 7.24
C GLU A 162 -15.07 0.59 6.02
N LYS A 163 -13.75 0.58 6.19
CA LYS A 163 -12.82 0.26 5.09
C LYS A 163 -12.90 -1.20 4.66
N GLY A 164 -13.20 -2.12 5.57
CA GLY A 164 -13.52 -3.52 5.23
C GLY A 164 -14.69 -3.61 4.26
N ARG A 165 -15.80 -2.95 4.55
CA ARG A 165 -16.98 -2.88 3.66
C ARG A 165 -16.66 -2.26 2.30
N ALA A 166 -15.81 -1.24 2.26
CA ALA A 166 -15.34 -0.69 1.00
C ALA A 166 -14.54 -1.73 0.18
N CYS A 167 -13.66 -2.51 0.82
CA CYS A 167 -12.93 -3.58 0.15
C CYS A 167 -13.89 -4.65 -0.42
N GLU A 168 -14.87 -5.08 0.35
CA GLU A 168 -15.91 -6.04 -0.08
C GLU A 168 -16.72 -5.51 -1.27
N SER A 169 -17.04 -4.21 -1.29
CA SER A 169 -17.76 -3.58 -2.40
C SER A 169 -16.98 -3.60 -3.72
N TYR A 170 -15.65 -3.68 -3.67
CA TYR A 170 -14.78 -3.92 -4.82
C TYR A 170 -14.59 -5.40 -5.16
N GLY A 171 -15.24 -6.31 -4.44
CA GLY A 171 -15.16 -7.75 -4.65
C GLY A 171 -13.95 -8.42 -4.01
N ALA A 172 -13.30 -7.79 -3.06
CA ALA A 172 -12.23 -8.41 -2.30
C ALA A 172 -12.78 -9.31 -1.19
N GLU A 173 -12.08 -10.41 -0.90
CA GLU A 173 -12.26 -11.16 0.33
C GLU A 173 -11.62 -10.40 1.48
N VAL A 174 -12.38 -10.13 2.55
CA VAL A 174 -11.87 -9.45 3.74
C VAL A 174 -11.76 -10.43 4.89
N GLN A 175 -10.55 -10.62 5.39
CA GLN A 175 -10.26 -11.46 6.53
C GLN A 175 -9.89 -10.58 7.72
N GLN A 176 -10.67 -10.70 8.80
CA GLN A 176 -10.50 -9.88 9.99
C GLN A 176 -9.89 -10.71 11.12
N TYR A 177 -8.84 -10.18 11.74
CA TYR A 177 -8.07 -10.87 12.76
C TYR A 177 -8.03 -10.07 14.05
N THR A 178 -7.99 -10.77 15.19
CA THR A 178 -7.80 -10.26 16.56
C THR A 178 -6.53 -10.85 17.15
N VAL A 179 -5.43 -10.77 16.43
CA VAL A 179 -4.17 -11.42 16.79
C VAL A 179 -3.05 -10.39 16.81
N GLY A 180 -2.05 -10.62 17.65
CA GLY A 180 -0.89 -9.73 17.70
C GLY A 180 -0.09 -9.72 16.39
N PRO A 181 0.79 -8.71 16.20
CA PRO A 181 1.50 -8.47 14.94
C PRO A 181 2.28 -9.66 14.41
N GLU A 182 2.86 -10.47 15.30
CA GLU A 182 3.65 -11.64 14.92
C GLU A 182 2.79 -12.72 14.28
N VAL A 183 1.63 -13.03 14.87
CA VAL A 183 0.69 -14.02 14.34
C VAL A 183 0.05 -13.50 13.05
N PHE A 184 -0.25 -12.20 12.98
CA PHE A 184 -0.78 -11.56 11.79
C PHE A 184 0.18 -11.70 10.60
N THR A 185 1.46 -11.41 10.81
CA THR A 185 2.51 -11.59 9.80
C THR A 185 2.61 -13.05 9.35
N TYR A 186 2.57 -14.00 10.30
CA TYR A 186 2.58 -15.43 9.98
C TYR A 186 1.40 -15.82 9.07
N VAL A 187 0.19 -15.37 9.38
CA VAL A 187 -1.01 -15.69 8.58
C VAL A 187 -0.84 -15.19 7.15
N ILE A 188 -0.36 -13.96 6.96
CA ILE A 188 -0.17 -13.38 5.63
C ILE A 188 0.87 -14.18 4.83
N LEU A 189 2.02 -14.48 5.41
CA LEU A 189 3.05 -15.27 4.76
C LEU A 189 2.56 -16.67 4.40
N LYS A 190 1.77 -17.28 5.29
CA LYS A 190 1.16 -18.60 5.03
C LYS A 190 0.16 -18.55 3.88
N LEU A 191 -0.68 -17.53 3.81
CA LEU A 191 -1.62 -17.33 2.70
C LEU A 191 -0.89 -17.10 1.37
N LEU A 192 0.20 -16.34 1.37
CA LEU A 192 1.02 -16.12 0.17
C LEU A 192 1.64 -17.43 -0.33
N ASP A 193 2.18 -18.24 0.59
CA ASP A 193 2.81 -19.53 0.27
C ASP A 193 1.77 -20.55 -0.25
N ASP A 194 0.59 -20.63 0.38
CA ASP A 194 -0.45 -21.60 0.03
C ASP A 194 -1.20 -21.25 -1.28
N LEU A 195 -1.43 -19.97 -1.53
CA LEU A 195 -2.28 -19.53 -2.64
C LEU A 195 -1.47 -19.08 -3.87
N GLY A 196 -0.19 -18.86 -3.73
CA GLY A 196 0.66 -18.33 -4.80
C GLY A 196 0.20 -16.92 -5.26
N TYR A 197 -0.34 -16.11 -4.35
CA TYR A 197 -0.73 -14.73 -4.64
C TYR A 197 0.45 -13.78 -4.49
N PHE A 198 0.34 -12.62 -5.15
CA PHE A 198 1.35 -11.57 -5.03
C PHE A 198 1.20 -10.81 -3.70
N SER A 199 2.31 -10.53 -3.03
CA SER A 199 2.29 -9.66 -1.85
C SER A 199 2.16 -8.20 -2.26
N ALA A 200 0.99 -7.61 -2.03
CA ALA A 200 0.81 -6.17 -2.20
C ALA A 200 1.20 -5.36 -0.96
N SER A 201 1.55 -6.01 0.13
CA SER A 201 2.09 -5.38 1.34
C SER A 201 3.59 -5.55 1.39
N LEU A 202 4.30 -4.43 1.46
CA LEU A 202 5.74 -4.40 1.70
C LEU A 202 5.99 -4.37 3.21
N TYR A 203 6.76 -5.32 3.70
CA TYR A 203 7.27 -5.39 5.07
C TYR A 203 8.79 -5.14 5.05
#